data_ec4f2383b6cd8f03f5c060dc50421ab7
#
_entry.id   ec4f2383b6cd8f03f5c060dc50421ab7
#
_cell.length_a   1.000
_cell.length_b   1.000
_cell.length_c   1.000
_cell.angle_alpha   90.00
_cell.angle_beta   90.00
_cell.angle_gamma   90.00
#
_symmetry.space_group_name_H-M   'P 1'
#
loop_
_entity.id
_entity.type
_entity.pdbx_description
1 polymer ?
#
loop_
_entity_poly.entity_id
_entity_poly.type
_entity_poly.pdbx_seq_one_letter_code
_entity_poly.pdbx_strand_id
1 'polypeptide(L)'
;MALWGKSNEDENHPYVETKTNHTVMANTVNVNDVNRIAAGAKFTGDIATVNDIRIDGSFEGRLYSEARVVVGEKAVVKGDIFAAFVDFNGTMRGGNFYVKDTLSLKSGCTVVGDLYFQRFQVELDAKFTGKCQVMSEADFHKAAAPMESLLRKAGQPRPAEKAE
;
A
#
# COMPACT_ATOMS: atom_id res chain seq x y z
N MET A 1 -46.22 21.53 27.85
CA MET A 1 -45.81 21.25 27.82
C MET A 1 -45.31 20.13 27.44
N ALA A 2 -45.38 19.59 27.52
CA ALA A 2 -44.94 18.52 27.18
C ALA A 2 -44.32 18.41 26.06
N LEU A 3 -44.49 18.85 25.55
CA LEU A 3 -44.00 18.76 24.44
C LEU A 3 -42.80 18.38 24.31
N TRP A 4 -42.21 18.63 24.82
CA TRP A 4 -41.03 18.33 24.60
C TRP A 4 -40.78 17.10 24.63
N GLY A 5 -41.29 16.55 25.06
CA GLY A 5 -40.95 15.39 25.14
C GLY A 5 -40.62 14.95 23.92
N LYS A 6 -41.10 15.23 23.24
CA LYS A 6 -40.94 14.76 22.12
C LYS A 6 -39.82 14.85 21.58
N SER A 7 -39.50 15.60 21.74
CA SER A 7 -38.49 15.72 20.97
C SER A 7 -37.60 14.74 21.08
N ASN A 8 -37.44 14.41 21.89
CA ASN A 8 -36.48 13.60 21.93
C ASN A 8 -36.47 12.58 21.16
N GLU A 9 -37.26 12.21 21.05
CA GLU A 9 -37.23 11.18 20.36
C GLU A 9 -36.63 11.24 19.28
N ASP A 10 -36.80 12.08 18.97
CA ASP A 10 -36.35 12.11 17.77
C ASP A 10 -35.07 11.87 17.71
N GLU A 11 -34.52 12.22 18.39
CA GLU A 11 -33.33 12.04 18.17
C GLU A 11 -32.94 10.81 18.03
N ASN A 12 -33.37 10.15 18.47
CA ASN A 12 -32.88 9.00 18.45
C ASN A 12 -32.93 8.37 17.33
N HIS A 13 -33.56 8.46 16.81
CA HIS A 13 -33.70 7.72 15.82
C HIS A 13 -32.85 7.80 14.82
N PRO A 14 -32.51 8.66 14.74
CA PRO A 14 -31.87 8.77 13.59
C PRO A 14 -30.85 7.81 13.40
N TYR A 15 -29.99 7.84 14.01
CA TYR A 15 -28.96 7.09 13.65
C TYR A 15 -29.17 5.76 13.56
N VAL A 16 -30.04 5.42 13.97
CA VAL A 16 -30.27 4.17 13.92
C VAL A 16 -30.25 3.68 12.62
N GLU A 17 -30.91 4.20 11.86
CA GLU A 17 -31.04 3.66 10.66
C GLU A 17 -29.86 3.64 9.97
N THR A 18 -29.13 4.40 10.30
CA THR A 18 -28.08 4.41 9.52
C THR A 18 -27.41 3.19 9.44
N LYS A 19 -27.37 2.48 10.34
CA LYS A 19 -26.65 1.39 10.22
C LYS A 19 -27.06 0.52 9.28
N THR A 20 -28.13 0.60 8.96
CA THR A 20 -28.52 -0.40 8.18
C THR A 20 -27.93 -0.44 6.94
N ASN A 21 -27.80 0.54 6.45
CA ASN A 21 -27.48 0.42 5.16
C ASN A 21 -26.27 -0.11 4.85
N HIS A 22 -25.42 0.14 5.49
CA HIS A 22 -24.26 -0.25 4.97
C HIS A 22 -24.07 -1.60 4.73
N THR A 23 -24.80 -2.29 5.14
CA THR A 23 -24.52 -3.59 4.99
C THR A 23 -24.39 -4.02 3.68
N VAL A 24 -25.05 -3.58 2.89
CA VAL A 24 -25.11 -4.12 1.71
C VAL A 24 -24.01 -4.12 0.89
N MET A 25 -23.39 -3.26 0.77
CA MET A 25 -22.50 -3.20 -0.19
C MET A 25 -21.26 -3.79 0.05
N ALA A 26 -21.23 -4.76 0.49
CA ALA A 26 -20.09 -5.38 0.78
C ALA A 26 -19.09 -5.51 -0.26
N ASN A 27 -19.43 -5.63 -1.37
CA ASN A 27 -18.46 -5.90 -2.33
C ASN A 27 -17.81 -4.74 -2.93
N THR A 28 -18.12 -3.57 -2.54
CA THR A 28 -17.52 -2.48 -3.20
C THR A 28 -16.14 -2.32 -2.72
N VAL A 29 -15.21 -2.18 -3.57
CA VAL A 29 -13.87 -1.87 -3.20
C VAL A 29 -13.85 -0.41 -2.85
N ASN A 30 -13.49 -0.12 -1.64
CA ASN A 30 -13.48 1.25 -1.21
C ASN A 30 -12.17 1.86 -1.67
N VAL A 31 -12.27 2.84 -2.52
CA VAL A 31 -11.08 3.46 -3.03
C VAL A 31 -10.30 4.17 -1.96
N ASN A 32 -10.88 4.34 -0.81
CA ASN A 32 -10.17 4.99 0.26
C ASN A 32 -9.48 4.01 1.19
N ASP A 33 -9.59 2.73 0.91
CA ASP A 33 -8.92 1.77 1.74
C ASP A 33 -7.43 1.87 1.52
N VAL A 34 -6.72 2.23 2.53
CA VAL A 34 -5.28 2.34 2.49
C VAL A 34 -4.72 1.49 3.60
N ASN A 35 -3.85 0.59 3.23
CA ASN A 35 -3.16 -0.20 4.24
C ASN A 35 -2.08 0.67 4.85
N ARG A 36 -1.82 0.53 6.12
CA ARG A 36 -0.86 1.41 6.75
C ARG A 36 -0.03 0.70 7.80
N ILE A 37 1.28 0.93 7.77
CA ILE A 37 2.17 0.53 8.84
C ILE A 37 2.53 1.81 9.56
N ALA A 38 1.97 2.00 10.75
CA ALA A 38 2.08 3.26 11.45
C ALA A 38 3.47 3.46 12.04
N ALA A 39 3.79 4.70 12.35
CA ALA A 39 5.05 5.00 13.00
C ALA A 39 5.15 4.22 14.31
N GLY A 40 6.30 3.68 14.59
CA GLY A 40 6.49 2.86 15.77
C GLY A 40 6.18 1.39 15.56
N ALA A 41 5.54 1.02 14.46
CA ALA A 41 5.28 -0.38 14.18
C ALA A 41 6.38 -0.95 13.31
N LYS A 42 6.60 -2.25 13.44
CA LYS A 42 7.57 -2.93 12.60
C LYS A 42 6.88 -4.14 11.99
N PHE A 43 7.03 -4.32 10.70
CA PHE A 43 6.49 -5.46 10.00
C PHE A 43 7.62 -6.20 9.32
N THR A 44 7.62 -7.52 9.44
CA THR A 44 8.60 -8.37 8.76
C THR A 44 7.83 -9.45 8.00
N GLY A 45 8.09 -9.58 6.74
CA GLY A 45 7.43 -10.58 5.91
C GLY A 45 7.00 -10.02 4.58
N ASP A 46 6.08 -10.70 3.92
CA ASP A 46 5.61 -10.32 2.60
C ASP A 46 4.21 -9.75 2.67
N ILE A 47 3.99 -8.63 1.99
CA ILE A 47 2.68 -8.03 1.89
C ILE A 47 2.33 -7.90 0.42
N ALA A 48 1.13 -8.33 0.04
CA ALA A 48 0.62 -8.13 -1.30
C ALA A 48 -0.79 -7.55 -1.21
N THR A 49 -1.05 -6.47 -1.92
CA THR A 49 -2.34 -5.80 -1.85
C THR A 49 -2.70 -5.20 -3.19
N VAL A 50 -3.98 -5.02 -3.46
CA VAL A 50 -4.45 -4.30 -4.62
C VAL A 50 -4.57 -2.83 -4.34
N ASN A 51 -4.57 -2.43 -3.09
CA ASN A 51 -4.81 -1.04 -2.69
C ASN A 51 -3.52 -0.32 -2.36
N ASP A 52 -3.63 0.96 -2.13
CA ASP A 52 -2.47 1.75 -1.71
C ASP A 52 -1.98 1.26 -0.35
N ILE A 53 -0.70 1.44 -0.11
CA ILE A 53 -0.16 1.16 1.21
C ILE A 53 0.78 2.27 1.59
N ARG A 54 0.68 2.69 2.85
CA ARG A 54 1.54 3.73 3.40
C ARG A 54 2.39 3.16 4.53
N ILE A 55 3.68 3.42 4.50
CA ILE A 55 4.59 2.96 5.52
C ILE A 55 5.15 4.16 6.23
N ASP A 56 4.88 4.28 7.52
CA ASP A 56 5.48 5.32 8.37
C ASP A 56 6.37 4.70 9.45
N GLY A 57 6.35 3.39 9.57
CA GLY A 57 7.18 2.67 10.53
C GLY A 57 8.30 1.93 9.85
N SER A 58 8.60 0.74 10.32
CA SER A 58 9.66 -0.09 9.75
C SER A 58 9.10 -1.26 8.98
N PHE A 59 9.65 -1.53 7.84
CA PHE A 59 9.23 -2.68 7.04
C PHE A 59 10.43 -3.43 6.56
N GLU A 60 10.39 -4.76 6.70
CA GLU A 60 11.46 -5.61 6.21
C GLU A 60 10.84 -6.78 5.48
N GLY A 61 11.17 -6.98 4.21
CA GLY A 61 10.61 -8.08 3.43
C GLY A 61 10.28 -7.65 2.02
N ARG A 62 9.23 -8.25 1.46
CA ARG A 62 8.80 -7.92 0.10
C ARG A 62 7.42 -7.31 0.15
N LEU A 63 7.23 -6.23 -0.60
CA LEU A 63 5.98 -5.52 -0.62
C LEU A 63 5.49 -5.40 -2.05
N TYR A 64 4.26 -5.77 -2.31
CA TYR A 64 3.66 -5.65 -3.62
C TYR A 64 2.33 -4.91 -3.51
N SER A 65 2.16 -3.90 -4.34
CA SER A 65 0.89 -3.19 -4.44
C SER A 65 0.56 -2.99 -5.90
N GLU A 66 -0.68 -3.23 -6.28
CA GLU A 66 -1.10 -2.91 -7.63
C GLU A 66 -1.34 -1.43 -7.80
N ALA A 67 -1.26 -0.67 -6.76
CA ALA A 67 -1.52 0.76 -6.79
C ALA A 67 -0.28 1.54 -6.37
N ARG A 68 -0.35 2.26 -5.29
CA ARG A 68 0.72 3.17 -4.91
C ARG A 68 1.28 2.79 -3.55
N VAL A 69 2.59 2.89 -3.42
CA VAL A 69 3.26 2.74 -2.14
C VAL A 69 3.80 4.11 -1.74
N VAL A 70 3.44 4.55 -0.55
CA VAL A 70 3.93 5.82 -0.01
C VAL A 70 4.76 5.52 1.22
N VAL A 71 6.00 5.98 1.22
CA VAL A 71 6.89 5.75 2.35
C VAL A 71 7.16 7.09 2.99
N GLY A 72 6.78 7.23 4.24
CA GLY A 72 6.89 8.49 4.95
C GLY A 72 8.30 8.80 5.41
N GLU A 73 8.47 10.01 5.90
CA GLU A 73 9.77 10.55 6.19
C GLU A 73 10.52 9.77 7.25
N LYS A 74 9.81 9.22 8.22
CA LYS A 74 10.45 8.51 9.31
C LYS A 74 10.52 7.01 9.09
N ALA A 75 10.04 6.55 7.96
CA ALA A 75 9.98 5.12 7.70
C ALA A 75 11.34 4.56 7.32
N VAL A 76 11.57 3.32 7.65
CA VAL A 76 12.77 2.60 7.28
C VAL A 76 12.35 1.33 6.58
N VAL A 77 12.85 1.11 5.38
CA VAL A 77 12.48 -0.04 4.58
C VAL A 77 13.72 -0.83 4.23
N LYS A 78 13.61 -2.15 4.33
CA LYS A 78 14.69 -3.02 3.93
C LYS A 78 14.06 -4.16 3.14
N GLY A 79 14.42 -4.30 1.88
CA GLY A 79 13.87 -5.34 1.04
C GLY A 79 13.36 -4.80 -0.28
N ASP A 80 12.49 -5.56 -0.94
CA ASP A 80 12.07 -5.23 -2.29
C ASP A 80 10.65 -4.65 -2.30
N ILE A 81 10.45 -3.65 -3.11
CA ILE A 81 9.13 -3.04 -3.28
C ILE A 81 8.74 -3.15 -4.74
N PHE A 82 7.54 -3.71 -4.98
CA PHE A 82 6.96 -3.82 -6.31
C PHE A 82 5.67 -3.03 -6.31
N ALA A 83 5.55 -2.04 -7.15
CA ALA A 83 4.32 -1.24 -7.18
C ALA A 83 4.16 -0.55 -8.53
N ALA A 84 2.96 -0.04 -8.79
CA ALA A 84 2.75 0.77 -9.97
C ALA A 84 3.36 2.16 -9.77
N PHE A 85 3.15 2.73 -8.59
CA PHE A 85 3.70 4.05 -8.27
C PHE A 85 4.34 4.00 -6.90
N VAL A 86 5.48 4.66 -6.73
CA VAL A 86 6.14 4.73 -5.43
C VAL A 86 6.50 6.17 -5.15
N ASP A 87 6.06 6.68 -4.00
CA ASP A 87 6.50 7.97 -3.48
C ASP A 87 7.33 7.69 -2.24
N PHE A 88 8.63 7.90 -2.33
CA PHE A 88 9.53 7.49 -1.27
C PHE A 88 10.13 8.70 -0.59
N ASN A 89 9.89 8.84 0.69
CA ASN A 89 10.44 9.94 1.45
C ASN A 89 11.21 9.47 2.68
N GLY A 90 11.42 8.21 2.84
CA GLY A 90 12.08 7.66 4.02
C GLY A 90 13.49 7.20 3.76
N THR A 91 13.88 6.14 4.45
CA THR A 91 15.20 5.56 4.32
C THR A 91 15.09 4.13 3.85
N MET A 92 15.81 3.78 2.78
CA MET A 92 15.89 2.40 2.34
C MET A 92 17.29 1.90 2.60
N ARG A 93 17.39 0.78 3.30
CA ARG A 93 18.67 0.26 3.71
C ARG A 93 19.08 -0.99 2.96
N GLY A 94 18.72 -1.10 1.74
CA GLY A 94 19.08 -2.24 0.91
C GLY A 94 17.87 -2.89 0.34
N GLY A 95 17.96 -3.34 -0.88
CA GLY A 95 16.89 -3.94 -1.59
C GLY A 95 16.68 -3.27 -2.93
N ASN A 96 15.56 -3.54 -3.55
CA ASN A 96 15.32 -3.05 -4.90
C ASN A 96 13.93 -2.46 -5.02
N PHE A 97 13.81 -1.45 -5.87
CA PHE A 97 12.50 -0.96 -6.25
C PHE A 97 12.20 -1.48 -7.65
N TYR A 98 11.04 -2.08 -7.81
CA TYR A 98 10.53 -2.47 -9.10
C TYR A 98 9.24 -1.69 -9.30
N VAL A 99 9.26 -0.67 -10.14
CA VAL A 99 8.14 0.25 -10.26
C VAL A 99 7.62 0.20 -11.69
N LYS A 100 6.35 -0.16 -11.80
CA LYS A 100 5.76 -0.36 -13.10
C LYS A 100 5.58 0.94 -13.86
N ASP A 101 5.36 2.03 -13.17
CA ASP A 101 5.14 3.32 -13.80
C ASP A 101 6.13 4.35 -13.29
N THR A 102 5.86 5.03 -12.23
CA THR A 102 6.66 6.17 -11.79
C THR A 102 7.20 5.98 -10.38
N LEU A 103 8.49 6.18 -10.26
CA LEU A 103 9.17 6.20 -8.96
C LEU A 103 9.54 7.64 -8.65
N SER A 104 9.09 8.14 -7.50
CA SER A 104 9.43 9.48 -7.06
C SER A 104 10.21 9.42 -5.78
N LEU A 105 11.42 9.97 -5.81
CA LEU A 105 12.23 10.11 -4.60
C LEU A 105 12.06 11.53 -4.10
N LYS A 106 11.56 11.66 -2.88
CA LYS A 106 11.24 12.96 -2.33
C LYS A 106 12.43 13.56 -1.61
N SER A 107 12.35 14.85 -1.37
CA SER A 107 13.41 15.57 -0.72
C SER A 107 13.74 14.98 0.63
N GLY A 108 15.00 14.77 0.88
CA GLY A 108 15.45 14.25 2.18
C GLY A 108 15.48 12.74 2.29
N CYS A 109 15.02 12.02 1.29
CA CYS A 109 15.06 10.56 1.40
C CYS A 109 16.47 10.04 1.18
N THR A 110 16.72 8.84 1.66
CA THR A 110 17.98 8.16 1.45
C THR A 110 17.69 6.76 0.94
N VAL A 111 18.24 6.42 -0.21
CA VAL A 111 18.00 5.12 -0.81
C VAL A 111 19.33 4.46 -1.13
N VAL A 112 19.47 3.23 -0.63
CA VAL A 112 20.62 2.40 -0.98
C VAL A 112 20.05 1.14 -1.59
N GLY A 113 20.32 0.92 -2.88
CA GLY A 113 19.79 -0.24 -3.57
C GLY A 113 19.64 0.03 -5.05
N ASP A 114 18.99 -0.87 -5.76
CA ASP A 114 18.85 -0.74 -7.19
C ASP A 114 17.43 -0.32 -7.53
N LEU A 115 17.28 0.53 -8.54
CA LEU A 115 15.99 1.06 -8.93
C LEU A 115 15.69 0.63 -10.34
N TYR A 116 14.49 0.03 -10.52
CA TYR A 116 13.99 -0.35 -11.83
C TYR A 116 12.63 0.32 -12.01
N PHE A 117 12.45 1.09 -13.08
CA PHE A 117 11.26 1.90 -13.23
C PHE A 117 11.02 2.24 -14.68
N GLN A 118 9.85 2.78 -15.01
CA GLN A 118 9.62 3.35 -16.31
C GLN A 118 9.89 4.85 -16.30
N ARG A 119 9.43 5.54 -15.29
CA ARG A 119 9.66 6.97 -15.15
C ARG A 119 10.27 7.24 -13.78
N PHE A 120 11.11 8.23 -13.71
CA PHE A 120 11.83 8.48 -12.50
C PHE A 120 11.85 9.97 -12.22
N GLN A 121 11.49 10.34 -11.01
CA GLN A 121 11.51 11.71 -10.58
C GLN A 121 12.27 11.81 -9.28
N VAL A 122 13.21 12.74 -9.17
CA VAL A 122 14.02 12.90 -7.98
C VAL A 122 13.96 14.34 -7.58
N GLU A 123 13.62 14.59 -6.33
CA GLU A 123 13.62 15.96 -5.82
C GLU A 123 15.00 16.31 -5.29
N LEU A 124 15.21 17.59 -5.09
CA LEU A 124 16.49 18.05 -4.55
C LEU A 124 16.67 17.44 -3.17
N ASP A 125 17.91 17.22 -2.82
CA ASP A 125 18.29 16.67 -1.51
C ASP A 125 17.92 15.20 -1.32
N ALA A 126 17.39 14.53 -2.33
CA ALA A 126 17.24 13.09 -2.25
C ALA A 126 18.63 12.45 -2.45
N LYS A 127 18.95 11.45 -1.64
CA LYS A 127 20.23 10.77 -1.74
C LYS A 127 20.02 9.37 -2.23
N PHE A 128 20.76 8.99 -3.26
CA PHE A 128 20.58 7.68 -3.83
C PHE A 128 21.95 7.07 -4.12
N THR A 129 22.11 5.81 -3.75
CA THR A 129 23.30 5.05 -4.04
C THR A 129 22.89 3.69 -4.61
N GLY A 130 23.31 3.40 -5.83
CA GLY A 130 22.97 2.13 -6.46
C GLY A 130 22.82 2.29 -7.95
N LYS A 131 22.09 1.38 -8.58
CA LYS A 131 21.87 1.39 -10.00
C LYS A 131 20.50 1.88 -10.34
N CYS A 132 20.37 2.59 -11.45
CA CYS A 132 19.08 2.97 -11.97
C CYS A 132 18.92 2.38 -13.35
N GLN A 133 17.80 1.75 -13.61
CA GLN A 133 17.57 1.15 -14.92
C GLN A 133 16.11 1.26 -15.31
N VAL A 134 15.87 1.60 -16.56
CA VAL A 134 14.52 1.62 -17.08
C VAL A 134 14.07 0.19 -17.32
N MET A 135 12.87 -0.13 -16.94
CA MET A 135 12.34 -1.47 -17.00
C MET A 135 11.02 -1.46 -17.75
N SER A 136 10.80 -2.44 -18.59
CA SER A 136 9.52 -2.54 -19.28
C SER A 136 8.46 -3.15 -18.37
N GLU A 137 7.21 -2.99 -18.78
CA GLU A 137 6.13 -3.57 -18.00
C GLU A 137 6.23 -5.09 -17.97
N ALA A 138 6.66 -5.70 -19.08
CA ALA A 138 6.83 -7.14 -19.12
C ALA A 138 7.90 -7.60 -18.14
N ASP A 139 8.98 -6.86 -18.03
CA ASP A 139 10.03 -7.21 -17.08
C ASP A 139 9.56 -7.02 -15.65
N PHE A 140 8.70 -6.01 -15.43
CA PHE A 140 8.13 -5.81 -14.11
C PHE A 140 7.32 -7.04 -13.70
N HIS A 141 6.43 -7.50 -14.58
CA HIS A 141 5.60 -8.65 -14.23
C HIS A 141 6.44 -9.91 -14.03
N LYS A 142 7.54 -10.03 -14.78
CA LYS A 142 8.39 -11.16 -14.59
C LYS A 142 9.05 -11.12 -13.22
N ALA A 143 9.52 -9.96 -12.79
CA ALA A 143 10.14 -9.81 -11.47
C ALA A 143 9.10 -9.93 -10.35
N ALA A 144 7.90 -9.46 -10.58
CA ALA A 144 6.87 -9.43 -9.55
C ALA A 144 6.06 -10.72 -9.48
N ALA A 145 6.27 -11.67 -10.39
CA ALA A 145 5.43 -12.85 -10.49
C ALA A 145 5.20 -13.59 -9.17
N PRO A 146 6.20 -13.79 -8.32
CA PRO A 146 5.93 -14.49 -7.06
C PRO A 146 4.97 -13.71 -6.17
N MET A 147 5.07 -12.39 -6.17
CA MET A 147 4.21 -11.57 -5.33
C MET A 147 2.81 -11.45 -5.94
N GLU A 148 2.72 -11.42 -7.25
CA GLU A 148 1.42 -11.43 -7.91
C GLU A 148 0.70 -12.73 -7.62
N SER A 149 1.43 -13.82 -7.58
CA SER A 149 0.85 -15.10 -7.24
C SER A 149 0.33 -15.10 -5.82
N LEU A 150 1.05 -14.50 -4.91
CA LEU A 150 0.62 -14.41 -3.52
C LEU A 150 -0.68 -13.64 -3.43
N LEU A 151 -0.79 -12.55 -4.15
CA LEU A 151 -2.00 -11.74 -4.13
C LEU A 151 -3.19 -12.54 -4.71
N ARG A 152 -2.98 -13.26 -5.81
CA ARG A 152 -4.06 -14.01 -6.38
C ARG A 152 -4.54 -15.10 -5.45
N LYS A 153 -3.64 -15.74 -4.74
CA LYS A 153 -4.06 -16.77 -3.82
C LYS A 153 -4.87 -16.20 -2.68
N ALA A 154 -4.48 -15.04 -2.20
CA ALA A 154 -5.22 -14.43 -1.11
C ALA A 154 -6.62 -14.00 -1.55
N GLY A 155 -6.78 -13.62 -2.79
CA GLY A 155 -8.08 -13.17 -3.25
C GLY A 155 -9.01 -14.26 -3.67
N GLN A 156 -8.57 -15.53 -3.72
CA GLN A 156 -9.42 -16.58 -4.17
C GLN A 156 -9.96 -17.37 -3.01
N PRO A 157 -11.14 -17.91 -3.15
CA PRO A 157 -11.67 -18.76 -2.10
C PRO A 157 -10.81 -19.97 -2.08
N ARG A 158 -10.64 -20.59 -0.95
CA ARG A 158 -9.80 -21.62 -0.82
C ARG A 158 -10.28 -22.77 -1.46
N PRO A 159 -9.84 -23.13 -2.35
CA PRO A 159 -10.37 -24.25 -3.05
C PRO A 159 -9.88 -25.46 -2.44
N ALA A 160 -9.49 -25.61 -2.14
CA ALA A 160 -9.00 -26.52 -1.98
C ALA A 160 -9.03 -27.38 -1.66
N GLU A 161 -9.42 -27.02 -1.52
CA GLU A 161 -9.48 -27.35 -1.49
C GLU A 161 -9.53 -28.20 -1.80
N LYS A 162 -9.84 -28.63 -2.08
CA LYS A 162 -9.95 -29.23 -2.58
C LYS A 162 -9.37 -29.90 -2.88
N ALA A 163 -9.39 -30.30 -2.78
CA ALA A 163 -8.97 -30.71 -3.09
C ALA A 163 -8.50 -31.38 -3.01
N GLU A 164 -8.67 -31.75 -2.66
CA GLU A 164 -8.32 -32.31 -2.68
C GLU A 164 -8.06 -32.85 -2.64
#